data_39386dd77286d3dddc8af0ef54cee9c1
#
_entry.id   39386dd77286d3dddc8af0ef54cee9c1
#
_cell.length_a   1.000
_cell.length_b   1.000
_cell.length_c   1.000
_cell.angle_alpha   90.00
_cell.angle_beta   90.00
_cell.angle_gamma   90.00
#
_symmetry.space_group_name_H-M   'P 1'
#
loop_
_entity.id
_entity.type
_entity.pdbx_description
1 polymer ?
#
loop_
_entity_poly.entity_id
_entity_poly.type
_entity_poly.pdbx_seq_one_letter_code
_entity_poly.pdbx_strand_id
1 'polypeptide(L)'
;MNETLSKFNIHQIINFISQSNISGVVIMQKLEIDVLDQLKLRTPLVQCSEFNEVNDISYITIDNLEATRKMLRYILNAGRKQIALVNSDPARYTYAKLRLQGYCETLEQAGITVNPLHIVTVPDGNFSTAVSAISALLKTASPPDAIFCASDIMAAAALRACALEGFRVPQDIMVAGFDNIDISVMTTPNITTINQPRHDMGFMACTQLLSMIADPTKLPQRFILDTELIIRESTDF
;
A
#
# COMPACT_ATOMS: atom_id res chain seq x y z
N MET A 1 -9.15 12.41 13.71
CA MET A 1 -10.19 11.62 14.39
C MET A 1 -9.90 10.11 14.37
N ASN A 2 -8.63 9.70 14.13
CA ASN A 2 -8.23 8.28 14.02
C ASN A 2 -7.31 7.75 15.13
N GLU A 3 -6.90 8.56 16.09
CA GLU A 3 -6.04 8.09 17.21
C GLU A 3 -6.82 7.37 18.32
N THR A 4 -8.12 7.53 18.38
CA THR A 4 -8.97 6.94 19.43
C THR A 4 -9.48 5.54 19.09
N LEU A 5 -9.30 5.07 17.85
CA LEU A 5 -9.78 3.76 17.40
C LEU A 5 -8.92 2.58 17.92
N SER A 6 -7.65 2.82 18.32
CA SER A 6 -6.75 1.69 18.59
C SER A 6 -6.96 1.01 19.94
N LYS A 7 -7.20 1.71 21.04
CA LYS A 7 -7.32 1.07 22.36
C LYS A 7 -8.75 0.83 22.85
N PHE A 8 -9.65 1.76 22.64
CA PHE A 8 -11.03 1.62 23.14
C PHE A 8 -11.86 0.62 22.32
N ASN A 9 -11.64 0.56 20.99
CA ASN A 9 -12.33 -0.37 20.10
C ASN A 9 -11.84 -1.83 20.21
N ILE A 10 -10.62 -2.07 20.69
CA ILE A 10 -10.08 -3.43 20.80
C ILE A 10 -10.81 -4.25 21.85
N HIS A 11 -11.07 -3.70 23.03
CA HIS A 11 -11.88 -4.39 24.03
C HIS A 11 -13.31 -4.65 23.53
N GLN A 12 -13.88 -3.73 22.75
CA GLN A 12 -15.18 -3.91 22.13
C GLN A 12 -15.16 -5.02 21.07
N ILE A 13 -14.13 -5.06 20.23
CA ILE A 13 -13.95 -6.12 19.22
C ILE A 13 -13.75 -7.48 19.90
N ILE A 14 -12.89 -7.56 20.91
CA ILE A 14 -12.68 -8.78 21.68
C ILE A 14 -13.98 -9.25 22.36
N ASN A 15 -14.71 -8.33 22.98
CA ASN A 15 -16.00 -8.62 23.60
C ASN A 15 -17.04 -9.07 22.55
N PHE A 16 -17.09 -8.41 21.41
CA PHE A 16 -17.98 -8.78 20.32
C PHE A 16 -17.68 -10.18 19.78
N ILE A 17 -16.40 -10.51 19.52
CA ILE A 17 -15.97 -11.83 19.10
C ILE A 17 -16.37 -12.89 20.13
N SER A 18 -16.14 -12.61 21.42
CA SER A 18 -16.45 -13.56 22.51
C SER A 18 -17.96 -13.78 22.72
N GLN A 19 -18.80 -12.75 22.45
CA GLN A 19 -20.24 -12.80 22.66
C GLN A 19 -21.03 -13.29 21.43
N SER A 20 -20.45 -13.20 20.23
CA SER A 20 -21.17 -13.42 18.97
C SER A 20 -20.91 -14.77 18.32
N ASN A 21 -20.31 -15.75 19.02
CA ASN A 21 -19.96 -17.08 18.47
C ASN A 21 -19.20 -17.02 17.13
N ILE A 22 -18.26 -16.06 16.99
CA ILE A 22 -17.47 -15.91 15.79
C ILE A 22 -16.44 -17.03 15.74
N SER A 23 -16.48 -17.84 14.67
CA SER A 23 -15.62 -19.01 14.50
C SER A 23 -14.21 -18.68 13.99
N GLY A 24 -13.99 -17.45 13.45
CA GLY A 24 -12.70 -17.02 12.95
C GLY A 24 -12.72 -15.60 12.42
N VAL A 25 -11.55 -14.97 12.28
CA VAL A 25 -11.41 -13.55 11.88
C VAL A 25 -10.35 -13.38 10.79
N VAL A 26 -10.67 -12.62 9.75
CA VAL A 26 -9.68 -12.09 8.80
C VAL A 26 -9.38 -10.64 9.17
N ILE A 27 -8.11 -10.33 9.39
CA ILE A 27 -7.62 -9.00 9.79
C ILE A 27 -6.95 -8.35 8.58
N MET A 28 -7.47 -7.18 8.16
CA MET A 28 -6.95 -6.43 7.01
C MET A 28 -6.20 -5.15 7.42
N GLN A 29 -5.94 -4.98 8.72
CA GLN A 29 -5.22 -3.84 9.27
C GLN A 29 -4.05 -4.32 10.11
N LYS A 30 -3.00 -3.51 10.20
CA LYS A 30 -1.94 -3.76 11.17
C LYS A 30 -2.47 -3.51 12.58
N LEU A 31 -2.40 -4.52 13.41
CA LEU A 31 -2.70 -4.45 14.84
C LEU A 31 -1.41 -4.58 15.65
N GLU A 32 -1.43 -4.06 16.87
CA GLU A 32 -0.34 -4.28 17.82
C GLU A 32 -0.23 -5.77 18.18
N ILE A 33 0.97 -6.23 18.49
CA ILE A 33 1.27 -7.65 18.73
C ILE A 33 0.46 -8.19 19.91
N ASP A 34 0.37 -7.42 21.00
CA ASP A 34 -0.40 -7.79 22.19
C ASP A 34 -1.91 -7.98 21.89
N VAL A 35 -2.43 -7.24 20.93
CA VAL A 35 -3.81 -7.38 20.47
C VAL A 35 -4.01 -8.65 19.66
N LEU A 36 -3.09 -8.92 18.74
CA LEU A 36 -3.11 -10.15 17.96
C LEU A 36 -3.02 -11.38 18.85
N ASP A 37 -2.15 -11.36 19.86
CA ASP A 37 -2.00 -12.44 20.82
C ASP A 37 -3.30 -12.67 21.64
N GLN A 38 -3.95 -11.60 22.08
CA GLN A 38 -5.25 -11.72 22.77
C GLN A 38 -6.36 -12.27 21.87
N LEU A 39 -6.38 -11.91 20.59
CA LEU A 39 -7.34 -12.44 19.62
C LEU A 39 -7.07 -13.91 19.31
N LYS A 40 -5.80 -14.29 19.10
CA LYS A 40 -5.36 -15.66 18.81
C LYS A 40 -5.77 -16.65 19.90
N LEU A 41 -5.79 -16.22 21.16
CA LEU A 41 -6.24 -17.07 22.28
C LEU A 41 -7.75 -17.37 22.26
N ARG A 42 -8.53 -16.68 21.44
CA ARG A 42 -10.00 -16.76 21.43
C ARG A 42 -10.57 -17.38 20.17
N THR A 43 -9.91 -17.12 19.03
CA THR A 43 -10.43 -17.53 17.73
C THR A 43 -9.29 -17.67 16.73
N PRO A 44 -9.39 -18.62 15.77
CA PRO A 44 -8.51 -18.66 14.61
C PRO A 44 -8.51 -17.32 13.88
N LEU A 45 -7.35 -16.84 13.45
CA LEU A 45 -7.23 -15.59 12.71
C LEU A 45 -6.17 -15.67 11.60
N VAL A 46 -6.44 -14.92 10.53
CA VAL A 46 -5.56 -14.79 9.37
C VAL A 46 -5.40 -13.31 9.06
N GLN A 47 -4.17 -12.86 8.83
CA GLN A 47 -3.89 -11.52 8.36
C GLN A 47 -3.94 -11.49 6.82
N CYS A 48 -4.55 -10.45 6.24
CA CYS A 48 -4.66 -10.28 4.79
C CYS A 48 -4.26 -8.86 4.39
N SER A 49 -3.34 -8.73 3.45
CA SER A 49 -2.72 -7.50 2.97
C SER A 49 -1.71 -6.90 3.97
N GLU A 50 -2.16 -6.34 5.08
CA GLU A 50 -1.31 -5.93 6.20
C GLU A 50 -1.03 -7.11 7.12
N PHE A 51 0.20 -7.17 7.64
CA PHE A 51 0.65 -8.25 8.50
C PHE A 51 1.76 -7.82 9.44
N ASN A 52 1.97 -8.60 10.50
CA ASN A 52 3.15 -8.53 11.34
C ASN A 52 4.07 -9.72 11.04
N GLU A 53 5.35 -9.45 10.84
CA GLU A 53 6.35 -10.50 10.53
C GLU A 53 6.62 -11.44 11.71
N VAL A 54 6.35 -10.97 12.92
CA VAL A 54 6.66 -11.66 14.17
C VAL A 54 5.42 -12.40 14.59
N ASN A 55 5.13 -13.60 14.10
CA ASN A 55 4.12 -14.40 14.82
C ASN A 55 3.78 -15.70 14.15
N ASP A 56 3.30 -16.64 14.95
CA ASP A 56 2.56 -17.84 14.59
C ASP A 56 1.13 -17.50 14.09
N ILE A 57 1.01 -16.56 13.17
CA ILE A 57 -0.27 -16.18 12.54
C ILE A 57 -0.11 -16.31 11.04
N SER A 58 -1.07 -17.00 10.42
CA SER A 58 -1.12 -17.08 8.96
C SER A 58 -1.35 -15.73 8.35
N TYR A 59 -0.67 -15.44 7.22
CA TYR A 59 -0.94 -14.24 6.47
C TYR A 59 -0.91 -14.46 4.96
N ILE A 60 -1.71 -13.67 4.26
CA ILE A 60 -1.74 -13.59 2.82
C ILE A 60 -1.40 -12.15 2.44
N THR A 61 -0.36 -11.96 1.63
CA THR A 61 0.11 -10.65 1.19
C THR A 61 0.71 -10.73 -0.21
N ILE A 62 1.28 -9.61 -0.67
CA ILE A 62 2.08 -9.52 -1.90
C ILE A 62 3.53 -9.18 -1.54
N ASP A 63 4.46 -9.38 -2.46
CA ASP A 63 5.81 -8.83 -2.34
C ASP A 63 5.79 -7.33 -2.65
N ASN A 64 5.55 -6.51 -1.61
CA ASN A 64 5.51 -5.05 -1.72
C ASN A 64 6.85 -4.45 -2.15
N LEU A 65 7.96 -5.09 -1.77
CA LEU A 65 9.30 -4.66 -2.11
C LEU A 65 9.55 -4.84 -3.61
N GLU A 66 9.33 -6.05 -4.12
CA GLU A 66 9.55 -6.35 -5.54
C GLU A 66 8.52 -5.66 -6.44
N ALA A 67 7.27 -5.52 -6.01
CA ALA A 67 6.26 -4.74 -6.72
C ALA A 67 6.70 -3.27 -6.91
N THR A 68 7.27 -2.66 -5.86
CA THR A 68 7.83 -1.30 -5.95
C THR A 68 9.02 -1.23 -6.87
N ARG A 69 9.96 -2.18 -6.77
CA ARG A 69 11.11 -2.28 -7.68
C ARG A 69 10.69 -2.41 -9.14
N LYS A 70 9.65 -3.23 -9.41
CA LYS A 70 9.08 -3.41 -10.76
C LYS A 70 8.59 -2.07 -11.33
N MET A 71 7.80 -1.31 -10.57
CA MET A 71 7.32 0.00 -10.99
C MET A 71 8.47 1.00 -11.22
N LEU A 72 9.42 1.07 -10.30
CA LEU A 72 10.51 2.04 -10.41
C LEU A 72 11.47 1.72 -11.55
N ARG A 73 11.77 0.44 -11.80
CA ARG A 73 12.54 0.05 -12.99
C ARG A 73 11.85 0.47 -14.28
N TYR A 74 10.53 0.34 -14.34
CA TYR A 74 9.76 0.81 -15.49
C TYR A 74 9.90 2.34 -15.68
N ILE A 75 9.71 3.14 -14.62
CA ILE A 75 9.84 4.61 -14.65
C ILE A 75 11.27 5.04 -15.03
N LEU A 76 12.29 4.38 -14.46
CA LEU A 76 13.69 4.64 -14.78
C LEU A 76 14.04 4.30 -16.23
N ASN A 77 13.52 3.18 -16.77
CA ASN A 77 13.70 2.79 -18.16
C ASN A 77 13.04 3.78 -19.14
N ALA A 78 11.99 4.47 -18.72
CA ALA A 78 11.40 5.58 -19.47
C ALA A 78 12.21 6.88 -19.40
N GLY A 79 13.40 6.86 -18.75
CA GLY A 79 14.36 7.97 -18.70
C GLY A 79 14.12 8.97 -17.55
N ARG A 80 13.14 8.73 -16.67
CA ARG A 80 12.88 9.60 -15.51
C ARG A 80 13.92 9.35 -14.41
N LYS A 81 14.38 10.43 -13.77
CA LYS A 81 15.44 10.35 -12.74
C LYS A 81 15.13 11.10 -11.45
N GLN A 82 14.20 12.05 -11.49
CA GLN A 82 13.76 12.80 -10.30
C GLN A 82 12.41 12.26 -9.83
N ILE A 83 12.43 11.03 -9.33
CA ILE A 83 11.20 10.33 -8.95
C ILE A 83 10.83 10.70 -7.52
N ALA A 84 9.59 11.11 -7.29
CA ALA A 84 9.05 11.28 -5.94
C ALA A 84 8.23 10.06 -5.53
N LEU A 85 8.28 9.73 -4.23
CA LEU A 85 7.42 8.74 -3.59
C LEU A 85 6.36 9.46 -2.74
N VAL A 86 5.08 9.20 -3.01
CA VAL A 86 3.96 9.62 -2.15
C VAL A 86 3.45 8.38 -1.42
N ASN A 87 3.63 8.33 -0.11
CA ASN A 87 3.45 7.13 0.69
C ASN A 87 2.60 7.39 1.93
N SER A 88 2.06 6.34 2.50
CA SER A 88 1.52 6.36 3.86
C SER A 88 2.65 6.35 4.90
N ASP A 89 2.30 6.42 6.19
CA ASP A 89 3.28 6.41 7.27
C ASP A 89 4.00 5.05 7.37
N PRO A 90 5.32 4.98 7.09
CA PRO A 90 6.08 3.74 7.14
C PRO A 90 6.31 3.22 8.57
N ALA A 91 6.15 4.05 9.59
CA ALA A 91 6.19 3.60 10.98
C ALA A 91 4.90 2.83 11.35
N ARG A 92 3.78 3.18 10.72
CA ARG A 92 2.46 2.62 11.01
C ARG A 92 2.11 1.40 10.16
N TYR A 93 2.52 1.38 8.88
CA TYR A 93 2.09 0.35 7.92
C TYR A 93 3.26 -0.43 7.36
N THR A 94 3.15 -1.77 7.37
CA THR A 94 4.19 -2.67 6.83
C THR A 94 4.38 -2.49 5.33
N TYR A 95 3.28 -2.37 4.56
CA TYR A 95 3.38 -2.09 3.12
C TYR A 95 4.12 -0.78 2.84
N ALA A 96 3.84 0.28 3.61
CA ALA A 96 4.47 1.58 3.39
C ALA A 96 5.98 1.53 3.68
N LYS A 97 6.40 0.80 4.72
CA LYS A 97 7.80 0.54 5.03
C LYS A 97 8.50 -0.19 3.88
N LEU A 98 7.90 -1.28 3.39
CA LEU A 98 8.48 -2.08 2.31
C LEU A 98 8.52 -1.32 0.98
N ARG A 99 7.48 -0.52 0.66
CA ARG A 99 7.47 0.33 -0.54
C ARG A 99 8.53 1.44 -0.47
N LEU A 100 8.72 2.07 0.70
CA LEU A 100 9.80 3.03 0.91
C LEU A 100 11.17 2.38 0.75
N GLN A 101 11.37 1.19 1.31
CA GLN A 101 12.61 0.44 1.16
C GLN A 101 12.89 0.13 -0.32
N GLY A 102 11.90 -0.40 -1.05
CA GLY A 102 12.02 -0.69 -2.48
C GLY A 102 12.34 0.55 -3.32
N TYR A 103 11.77 1.70 -2.95
CA TYR A 103 12.08 2.97 -3.58
C TYR A 103 13.54 3.38 -3.36
N CYS A 104 14.02 3.40 -2.13
CA CYS A 104 15.39 3.79 -1.82
C CYS A 104 16.40 2.86 -2.50
N GLU A 105 16.24 1.56 -2.32
CA GLU A 105 17.17 0.56 -2.89
C GLU A 105 17.22 0.60 -4.42
N THR A 106 16.09 0.82 -5.09
CA THR A 106 16.06 0.86 -6.56
C THR A 106 16.74 2.11 -7.10
N LEU A 107 16.55 3.27 -6.48
CA LEU A 107 17.26 4.49 -6.88
C LEU A 107 18.77 4.39 -6.62
N GLU A 108 19.18 3.87 -5.47
CA GLU A 108 20.57 3.65 -5.13
C GLU A 108 21.26 2.69 -6.12
N GLN A 109 20.62 1.58 -6.49
CA GLN A 109 21.10 0.64 -7.51
C GLN A 109 21.24 1.29 -8.90
N ALA A 110 20.41 2.29 -9.20
CA ALA A 110 20.51 3.07 -10.44
C ALA A 110 21.54 4.23 -10.35
N GLY A 111 22.26 4.37 -9.23
CA GLY A 111 23.23 5.45 -9.01
C GLY A 111 22.57 6.82 -8.77
N ILE A 112 21.29 6.85 -8.39
CA ILE A 112 20.53 8.07 -8.11
C ILE A 112 20.46 8.28 -6.59
N THR A 113 20.98 9.42 -6.13
CA THR A 113 20.86 9.80 -4.72
C THR A 113 19.40 10.12 -4.37
N VAL A 114 18.90 9.46 -3.35
CA VAL A 114 17.54 9.71 -2.84
C VAL A 114 17.45 11.14 -2.31
N ASN A 115 16.55 11.95 -2.87
CA ASN A 115 16.24 13.28 -2.35
C ASN A 115 15.18 13.17 -1.25
N PRO A 116 15.48 13.51 0.02
CA PRO A 116 14.50 13.44 1.10
C PRO A 116 13.25 14.30 0.86
N LEU A 117 13.36 15.39 0.11
CA LEU A 117 12.22 16.26 -0.24
C LEU A 117 11.24 15.59 -1.23
N HIS A 118 11.69 14.54 -1.93
CA HIS A 118 10.85 13.74 -2.84
C HIS A 118 10.14 12.58 -2.12
N ILE A 119 10.30 12.42 -0.80
CA ILE A 119 9.54 11.46 0.00
C ILE A 119 8.43 12.21 0.73
N VAL A 120 7.22 12.07 0.24
CA VAL A 120 6.02 12.72 0.78
C VAL A 120 5.20 11.70 1.56
N THR A 121 4.99 11.96 2.85
CA THR A 121 4.14 11.11 3.69
C THR A 121 2.75 11.72 3.81
N VAL A 122 1.72 10.93 3.50
CA VAL A 122 0.31 11.26 3.66
C VAL A 122 -0.29 10.30 4.71
N PRO A 123 -0.25 10.63 6.00
CA PRO A 123 -0.49 9.68 7.09
C PRO A 123 -1.89 9.07 7.08
N ASP A 124 -2.88 9.83 6.64
CA ASP A 124 -4.29 9.42 6.56
C ASP A 124 -4.70 8.79 5.23
N GLY A 125 -3.78 8.78 4.23
CA GLY A 125 -4.06 8.31 2.88
C GLY A 125 -5.17 9.09 2.16
N ASN A 126 -5.56 10.26 2.69
CA ASN A 126 -6.70 11.03 2.21
C ASN A 126 -6.36 11.79 0.92
N PHE A 127 -7.30 11.78 -0.02
CA PHE A 127 -7.16 12.45 -1.31
C PHE A 127 -6.82 13.96 -1.18
N SER A 128 -7.55 14.70 -0.34
CA SER A 128 -7.35 16.14 -0.21
C SER A 128 -6.01 16.49 0.42
N THR A 129 -5.58 15.72 1.44
CA THR A 129 -4.26 15.87 2.08
C THR A 129 -3.15 15.58 1.07
N ALA A 130 -3.31 14.51 0.26
CA ALA A 130 -2.37 14.16 -0.80
C ALA A 130 -2.26 15.27 -1.86
N VAL A 131 -3.38 15.84 -2.35
CA VAL A 131 -3.36 16.96 -3.30
C VAL A 131 -2.54 18.12 -2.75
N SER A 132 -2.79 18.54 -1.51
CA SER A 132 -2.08 19.66 -0.88
C SER A 132 -0.58 19.41 -0.75
N ALA A 133 -0.20 18.21 -0.30
CA ALA A 133 1.20 17.84 -0.11
C ALA A 133 1.96 17.77 -1.45
N ILE A 134 1.34 17.18 -2.48
CA ILE A 134 1.92 17.07 -3.82
C ILE A 134 2.01 18.44 -4.48
N SER A 135 0.98 19.32 -4.37
CA SER A 135 1.06 20.68 -4.87
C SER A 135 2.21 21.47 -4.23
N ALA A 136 2.46 21.26 -2.94
CA ALA A 136 3.62 21.87 -2.28
C ALA A 136 4.95 21.36 -2.85
N LEU A 137 5.07 20.04 -3.10
CA LEU A 137 6.24 19.45 -3.75
C LEU A 137 6.47 20.01 -5.15
N LEU A 138 5.42 20.16 -5.95
CA LEU A 138 5.51 20.66 -7.33
C LEU A 138 5.94 22.13 -7.42
N LYS A 139 5.75 22.92 -6.36
CA LYS A 139 6.20 24.33 -6.26
C LYS A 139 7.65 24.50 -5.81
N THR A 140 8.35 23.43 -5.53
CA THR A 140 9.77 23.51 -5.15
C THR A 140 10.65 23.90 -6.34
N ALA A 141 11.89 24.33 -6.07
CA ALA A 141 12.84 24.70 -7.11
C ALA A 141 13.28 23.53 -8.01
N SER A 142 13.05 22.31 -7.58
CA SER A 142 13.38 21.09 -8.31
C SER A 142 12.22 20.10 -8.21
N PRO A 143 11.14 20.30 -8.99
CA PRO A 143 10.01 19.39 -8.99
C PRO A 143 10.42 18.02 -9.57
N PRO A 144 9.74 16.94 -9.18
CA PRO A 144 10.01 15.61 -9.73
C PRO A 144 9.58 15.51 -11.21
N ASP A 145 10.22 14.63 -11.96
CA ASP A 145 9.83 14.24 -13.32
C ASP A 145 8.94 12.98 -13.36
N ALA A 146 8.78 12.32 -12.22
CA ALA A 146 7.81 11.25 -12.00
C ALA A 146 7.36 11.20 -10.55
N ILE A 147 6.12 10.78 -10.31
CA ILE A 147 5.52 10.58 -8.98
C ILE A 147 5.01 9.14 -8.91
N PHE A 148 5.60 8.35 -8.05
CA PHE A 148 5.10 7.03 -7.68
C PHE A 148 4.31 7.14 -6.37
N CYS A 149 3.04 6.76 -6.42
CA CYS A 149 2.12 6.82 -5.29
C CYS A 149 1.86 5.42 -4.73
N ALA A 150 1.86 5.31 -3.42
CA ALA A 150 1.60 4.05 -2.72
C ALA A 150 0.11 3.61 -2.76
N SER A 151 -0.76 4.33 -3.47
CA SER A 151 -2.11 3.90 -3.80
C SER A 151 -2.64 4.65 -5.03
N ASP A 152 -3.66 4.10 -5.68
CA ASP A 152 -4.33 4.77 -6.82
C ASP A 152 -5.09 6.03 -6.38
N ILE A 153 -5.56 6.10 -5.13
CA ILE A 153 -6.18 7.31 -4.58
C ILE A 153 -5.16 8.44 -4.50
N MET A 154 -3.95 8.17 -4.03
CA MET A 154 -2.86 9.14 -4.01
C MET A 154 -2.39 9.50 -5.43
N ALA A 155 -2.41 8.55 -6.37
CA ALA A 155 -2.08 8.81 -7.78
C ALA A 155 -3.12 9.71 -8.45
N ALA A 156 -4.40 9.49 -8.18
CA ALA A 156 -5.46 10.40 -8.64
C ALA A 156 -5.31 11.81 -8.03
N ALA A 157 -4.87 11.89 -6.76
CA ALA A 157 -4.52 13.17 -6.14
C ALA A 157 -3.31 13.84 -6.81
N ALA A 158 -2.31 13.04 -7.24
CA ALA A 158 -1.15 13.55 -7.99
C ALA A 158 -1.57 14.09 -9.36
N LEU A 159 -2.44 13.40 -10.10
CA LEU A 159 -3.01 13.93 -11.35
C LEU A 159 -3.72 15.28 -11.11
N ARG A 160 -4.51 15.37 -10.04
CA ARG A 160 -5.19 16.62 -9.68
C ARG A 160 -4.22 17.73 -9.34
N ALA A 161 -3.17 17.45 -8.57
CA ALA A 161 -2.13 18.43 -8.22
C ALA A 161 -1.36 18.89 -9.46
N CYS A 162 -0.95 17.97 -10.35
CA CYS A 162 -0.30 18.32 -11.62
C CYS A 162 -1.17 19.27 -12.45
N ALA A 163 -2.46 18.98 -12.60
CA ALA A 163 -3.39 19.83 -13.33
C ALA A 163 -3.55 21.24 -12.70
N LEU A 164 -3.57 21.35 -11.37
CA LEU A 164 -3.65 22.61 -10.64
C LEU A 164 -2.38 23.47 -10.80
N GLU A 165 -1.22 22.82 -10.86
CA GLU A 165 0.08 23.49 -10.96
C GLU A 165 0.55 23.65 -12.44
N GLY A 166 -0.27 23.23 -13.41
CA GLY A 166 -0.02 23.42 -14.84
C GLY A 166 0.92 22.41 -15.49
N PHE A 167 1.20 21.28 -14.84
CA PHE A 167 2.00 20.19 -15.40
C PHE A 167 1.15 19.23 -16.22
N ARG A 168 1.66 18.82 -17.37
CA ARG A 168 1.05 17.81 -18.24
C ARG A 168 1.50 16.41 -17.84
N VAL A 169 0.55 15.47 -17.73
CA VAL A 169 0.83 14.06 -17.48
C VAL A 169 0.50 13.29 -18.74
N PRO A 170 1.43 12.47 -19.28
CA PRO A 170 2.76 12.11 -18.73
C PRO A 170 3.92 13.00 -19.21
N GLN A 171 3.70 14.01 -20.07
CA GLN A 171 4.76 14.72 -20.79
C GLN A 171 5.76 15.40 -19.85
N ASP A 172 5.28 16.17 -18.89
CA ASP A 172 6.14 16.88 -17.93
C ASP A 172 6.44 16.00 -16.72
N ILE A 173 5.43 15.30 -16.20
CA ILE A 173 5.54 14.43 -15.03
C ILE A 173 4.79 13.11 -15.29
N MET A 174 5.44 11.96 -15.12
CA MET A 174 4.77 10.66 -15.07
C MET A 174 4.10 10.47 -13.70
N VAL A 175 2.90 9.85 -13.68
CA VAL A 175 2.20 9.49 -12.44
C VAL A 175 1.90 7.99 -12.44
N ALA A 176 2.33 7.30 -11.39
CA ALA A 176 2.06 5.88 -11.21
C ALA A 176 1.43 5.62 -9.84
N GLY A 177 0.52 4.66 -9.79
CA GLY A 177 -0.22 4.26 -8.61
C GLY A 177 0.11 2.84 -8.14
N PHE A 178 -0.74 2.35 -7.24
CA PHE A 178 -0.71 1.01 -6.69
C PHE A 178 -2.14 0.60 -6.32
N ASP A 179 -2.51 -0.65 -6.47
CA ASP A 179 -3.74 -1.37 -6.11
C ASP A 179 -4.57 -1.83 -7.31
N ASN A 180 -4.59 -1.09 -8.43
CA ASN A 180 -5.47 -1.28 -9.58
C ASN A 180 -6.95 -1.30 -9.19
N ILE A 181 -7.38 -0.28 -8.41
CA ILE A 181 -8.79 -0.07 -8.09
C ILE A 181 -9.47 0.79 -9.16
N ASP A 182 -10.81 0.84 -9.13
CA ASP A 182 -11.62 1.48 -10.18
C ASP A 182 -11.19 2.91 -10.51
N ILE A 183 -10.73 3.69 -9.52
CA ILE A 183 -10.26 5.05 -9.75
C ILE A 183 -9.11 5.11 -10.77
N SER A 184 -8.32 4.05 -10.89
CA SER A 184 -7.20 4.01 -11.85
C SER A 184 -7.65 4.09 -13.32
N VAL A 185 -8.90 3.73 -13.62
CA VAL A 185 -9.52 3.79 -14.95
C VAL A 185 -10.61 4.87 -15.05
N MET A 186 -10.90 5.59 -13.96
CA MET A 186 -11.87 6.69 -13.93
C MET A 186 -11.22 8.07 -14.12
N THR A 187 -9.90 8.14 -14.08
CA THR A 187 -9.14 9.39 -14.27
C THR A 187 -8.79 9.61 -15.75
N THR A 188 -8.44 10.86 -16.07
CA THR A 188 -7.85 11.22 -17.36
C THR A 188 -6.56 12.00 -17.09
N PRO A 189 -5.38 11.44 -17.49
CA PRO A 189 -5.16 10.11 -18.07
C PRO A 189 -5.46 8.97 -17.08
N ASN A 190 -5.70 7.74 -17.61
CA ASN A 190 -5.80 6.53 -16.80
C ASN A 190 -4.46 6.20 -16.15
N ILE A 191 -4.49 5.71 -14.91
CA ILE A 191 -3.30 5.55 -14.07
C ILE A 191 -2.61 4.21 -14.33
N THR A 192 -1.32 4.26 -14.68
CA THR A 192 -0.39 3.13 -14.60
C THR A 192 -0.25 2.70 -13.15
N THR A 193 -0.43 1.40 -12.86
CA THR A 193 -0.52 0.93 -11.48
C THR A 193 0.01 -0.50 -11.32
N ILE A 194 0.30 -0.89 -10.10
CA ILE A 194 0.54 -2.28 -9.73
C ILE A 194 -0.81 -2.94 -9.40
N ASN A 195 -1.15 -4.00 -10.11
CA ASN A 195 -2.31 -4.82 -9.81
C ASN A 195 -2.02 -5.75 -8.64
N GLN A 196 -2.77 -5.57 -7.55
CA GLN A 196 -2.82 -6.56 -6.47
C GLN A 196 -3.92 -7.59 -6.78
N PRO A 197 -3.65 -8.89 -6.66
CA PRO A 197 -4.65 -9.95 -6.88
C PRO A 197 -5.62 -10.03 -5.67
N ARG A 198 -6.37 -8.93 -5.42
CA ARG A 198 -7.20 -8.74 -4.22
C ARG A 198 -8.25 -9.83 -4.02
N HIS A 199 -8.86 -10.29 -5.13
CA HIS A 199 -9.82 -11.39 -5.09
C HIS A 199 -9.17 -12.66 -4.56
N ASP A 200 -8.00 -13.03 -5.11
CA ASP A 200 -7.29 -14.25 -4.74
C ASP A 200 -6.73 -14.15 -3.32
N MET A 201 -6.26 -12.97 -2.91
CA MET A 201 -5.85 -12.71 -1.52
C MET A 201 -6.99 -12.96 -0.55
N GLY A 202 -8.18 -12.43 -0.82
CA GLY A 202 -9.37 -12.62 0.01
C GLY A 202 -9.84 -14.08 0.01
N PHE A 203 -9.87 -14.72 -1.15
CA PHE A 203 -10.24 -16.12 -1.30
C PHE A 203 -9.29 -17.04 -0.50
N MET A 204 -7.98 -16.83 -0.63
CA MET A 204 -6.98 -17.61 0.11
C MET A 204 -7.04 -17.35 1.61
N ALA A 205 -7.28 -16.10 2.03
CA ALA A 205 -7.43 -15.77 3.46
C ALA A 205 -8.62 -16.52 4.08
N CYS A 206 -9.77 -16.51 3.38
CA CYS A 206 -10.95 -17.25 3.83
C CYS A 206 -10.71 -18.76 3.81
N THR A 207 -10.08 -19.31 2.76
CA THR A 207 -9.77 -20.74 2.64
C THR A 207 -8.84 -21.19 3.77
N GLN A 208 -7.80 -20.42 4.04
CA GLN A 208 -6.87 -20.68 5.13
C GLN A 208 -7.58 -20.63 6.49
N LEU A 209 -8.43 -19.64 6.73
CA LEU A 209 -9.20 -19.51 7.95
C LEU A 209 -10.12 -20.70 8.17
N LEU A 210 -10.90 -21.09 7.15
CA LEU A 210 -11.80 -22.24 7.21
C LEU A 210 -11.03 -23.54 7.49
N SER A 211 -9.85 -23.69 6.92
CA SER A 211 -9.01 -24.85 7.16
C SER A 211 -8.49 -24.92 8.61
N MET A 212 -8.20 -23.78 9.24
CA MET A 212 -7.78 -23.68 10.64
C MET A 212 -8.96 -23.90 11.61
N ILE A 213 -10.17 -23.51 11.23
CA ILE A 213 -11.40 -23.80 11.99
C ILE A 213 -11.68 -25.30 11.98
N ALA A 214 -11.53 -25.95 10.83
CA ALA A 214 -11.76 -27.40 10.68
C ALA A 214 -10.69 -28.25 11.39
N ASP A 215 -9.46 -27.77 11.45
CA ASP A 215 -8.33 -28.44 12.09
C ASP A 215 -7.48 -27.45 12.89
N PRO A 216 -7.74 -27.28 14.19
CA PRO A 216 -6.99 -26.37 15.06
C PRO A 216 -5.50 -26.73 15.25
N THR A 217 -5.06 -27.89 14.80
CA THR A 217 -3.65 -28.31 14.88
C THR A 217 -2.81 -27.84 13.71
N LYS A 218 -3.43 -27.22 12.69
CA LYS A 218 -2.72 -26.70 11.53
C LYS A 218 -1.74 -25.59 11.90
N LEU A 219 -0.54 -25.74 11.39
CA LEU A 219 0.50 -24.72 11.56
C LEU A 219 0.18 -23.48 10.70
N PRO A 220 0.58 -22.29 11.16
CA PRO A 220 0.47 -21.06 10.41
C PRO A 220 1.16 -21.16 9.05
N GLN A 221 0.53 -20.56 8.02
CA GLN A 221 1.04 -20.54 6.66
C GLN A 221 1.18 -19.11 6.16
N ARG A 222 2.16 -18.89 5.30
CA ARG A 222 2.50 -17.59 4.71
C ARG A 222 2.37 -17.67 3.21
N PHE A 223 1.50 -16.84 2.63
CA PHE A 223 1.30 -16.77 1.20
C PHE A 223 1.65 -15.40 0.69
N ILE A 224 2.56 -15.35 -0.28
CA ILE A 224 2.98 -14.13 -0.97
C ILE A 224 2.57 -14.30 -2.43
N LEU A 225 1.63 -13.47 -2.90
CA LEU A 225 1.09 -13.54 -4.24
C LEU A 225 1.84 -12.60 -5.17
N ASP A 226 1.95 -12.99 -6.43
CA ASP A 226 2.56 -12.17 -7.47
C ASP A 226 1.70 -10.95 -7.81
N THR A 227 2.37 -9.89 -8.27
CA THR A 227 1.74 -8.67 -8.74
C THR A 227 2.06 -8.42 -10.20
N GLU A 228 1.20 -7.67 -10.87
CA GLU A 228 1.35 -7.30 -12.28
C GLU A 228 1.46 -5.77 -12.41
N LEU A 229 2.33 -5.31 -13.32
CA LEU A 229 2.39 -3.91 -13.72
C LEU A 229 1.41 -3.67 -14.89
N ILE A 230 0.45 -2.79 -14.67
CA ILE A 230 -0.54 -2.38 -15.67
C ILE A 230 -0.16 -1.00 -16.18
N ILE A 231 0.32 -0.92 -17.41
CA ILE A 231 0.73 0.33 -18.05
C ILE A 231 -0.49 1.00 -18.68
N ARG A 232 -0.63 2.34 -18.46
CA ARG A 232 -1.68 3.19 -18.99
C ARG A 232 -1.15 4.58 -19.33
N GLU A 233 -2.02 5.48 -19.76
CA GLU A 233 -1.68 6.79 -20.33
C GLU A 233 -0.91 7.71 -19.35
N SER A 234 -1.01 7.53 -18.04
CA SER A 234 -0.31 8.39 -17.07
C SER A 234 1.21 8.24 -17.07
N THR A 235 1.74 7.24 -17.78
CA THR A 235 3.18 7.02 -17.98
C THR A 235 3.54 6.62 -19.42
N ASP A 236 2.56 6.45 -20.29
CA ASP A 236 2.75 6.10 -21.70
C ASP A 236 2.59 7.34 -22.60
N PHE A 237 3.45 7.49 -23.64
CA PHE A 237 3.51 8.67 -24.53
C PHE A 237 2.82 8.40 -25.86
#